data_9823810f06880fa9a8fe55407bf71ba4
#
_entry.id   9823810f06880fa9a8fe55407bf71ba4
#
_cell.length_a   1.000
_cell.length_b   1.000
_cell.length_c   1.000
_cell.angle_alpha   90.00
_cell.angle_beta   90.00
_cell.angle_gamma   90.00
#
_symmetry.space_group_name_H-M   'P 1'
#
loop_
_entity.id
_entity.type
_entity.pdbx_description
1 polymer ?
#
loop_
_entity_poly.entity_id
_entity_poly.type
_entity_poly.pdbx_seq_one_letter_code
_entity_poly.pdbx_strand_id
1 'polypeptide(L)'
;MAIDTSRFRNGLKIEIDGEPFVITYFQHVKPGKGGAFVRTKIRNLRTGRVLDKTFRSGEKVGEAEVEDKKMQYLYQDGDQLVFMDQNTYDQIPFSTEQVGDAMKYLKENLDVDVMFWKNNPINIELPAFVEVEVKQCDPGLKGDTASGATKPATLETGAVVQVPLFIKEGERIRVDTRSGEYVERVG
;
A
#
# COMPACT_ATOMS: atom_id res chain seq x y z
N MET A 1 18.10 13.96 11.76
CA MET A 1 18.06 15.12 12.69
C MET A 1 17.15 14.74 13.85
N ALA A 2 17.49 15.11 15.06
CA ALA A 2 16.65 14.84 16.22
C ALA A 2 15.60 15.93 16.40
N ILE A 3 14.38 15.53 16.65
CA ILE A 3 13.24 16.42 16.92
C ILE A 3 12.68 16.11 18.30
N ASP A 4 12.22 17.14 19.00
CA ASP A 4 11.59 16.96 20.29
C ASP A 4 10.06 16.93 20.19
N THR A 5 9.42 16.54 21.29
CA THR A 5 7.96 16.36 21.33
C THR A 5 7.15 17.63 21.05
N SER A 6 7.75 18.82 21.20
CA SER A 6 7.06 20.09 20.88
C SER A 6 6.76 20.23 19.39
N ARG A 7 7.48 19.51 18.57
CA ARG A 7 7.31 19.50 17.10
C ARG A 7 6.42 18.40 16.60
N PHE A 8 5.86 17.57 17.47
CA PHE A 8 4.98 16.49 17.07
C PHE A 8 3.72 17.02 16.41
N ARG A 9 3.37 16.39 15.30
CA ARG A 9 2.14 16.65 14.53
C ARG A 9 1.73 15.38 13.80
N ASN A 10 0.47 15.30 13.44
CA ASN A 10 -0.01 14.19 12.61
C ASN A 10 0.72 14.23 11.26
N GLY A 11 1.17 13.05 10.81
CA GLY A 11 1.93 12.91 9.57
C GLY A 11 3.44 13.08 9.74
N LEU A 12 3.94 13.48 10.92
CA LEU A 12 5.38 13.55 11.17
C LEU A 12 5.98 12.14 11.16
N LYS A 13 7.07 11.98 10.42
CA LYS A 13 7.77 10.70 10.31
C LYS A 13 8.97 10.69 11.23
N ILE A 14 9.01 9.70 12.11
CA ILE A 14 10.04 9.56 13.15
C ILE A 14 10.69 8.19 13.09
N GLU A 15 11.91 8.09 13.60
CA GLU A 15 12.65 6.84 13.68
C GLU A 15 12.74 6.41 15.15
N ILE A 16 12.29 5.19 15.45
CA ILE A 16 12.34 4.58 16.79
C ILE A 16 12.93 3.19 16.64
N ASP A 17 13.98 2.91 17.39
CA ASP A 17 14.65 1.60 17.39
C ASP A 17 15.03 1.10 15.98
N GLY A 18 15.46 2.02 15.13
CA GLY A 18 15.87 1.70 13.76
C GLY A 18 14.73 1.43 12.79
N GLU A 19 13.48 1.77 13.16
CA GLU A 19 12.31 1.58 12.32
C GLU A 19 11.60 2.91 12.05
N PRO A 20 11.03 3.10 10.83
CA PRO A 20 10.32 4.31 10.48
C PRO A 20 8.84 4.23 10.89
N PHE A 21 8.37 5.29 11.54
CA PHE A 21 6.97 5.43 11.97
C PHE A 21 6.40 6.76 11.52
N VAL A 22 5.09 6.81 11.38
CA VAL A 22 4.35 8.06 11.20
C VAL A 22 3.44 8.28 12.40
N ILE A 23 3.42 9.51 12.91
CA ILE A 23 2.50 9.89 13.98
C ILE A 23 1.10 10.06 13.38
N THR A 24 0.14 9.27 13.84
CA THR A 24 -1.25 9.37 13.39
C THR A 24 -2.15 10.10 14.39
N TYR A 25 -1.73 10.16 15.63
CA TYR A 25 -2.42 10.90 16.70
C TYR A 25 -1.42 11.30 17.77
N PHE A 26 -1.61 12.46 18.39
CA PHE A 26 -0.83 12.90 19.52
C PHE A 26 -1.66 13.79 20.46
N GLN A 27 -1.31 13.76 21.74
CA GLN A 27 -1.94 14.60 22.77
C GLN A 27 -0.91 14.96 23.83
N HIS A 28 -0.73 16.27 24.04
CA HIS A 28 0.08 16.76 25.16
C HIS A 28 -0.73 16.71 26.45
N VAL A 29 -0.18 16.08 27.48
CA VAL A 29 -0.84 15.90 28.77
C VAL A 29 0.04 16.53 29.86
N LYS A 30 -0.56 17.44 30.65
CA LYS A 30 0.06 18.03 31.84
C LYS A 30 -0.71 17.56 33.06
N PRO A 31 -0.27 16.48 33.74
CA PRO A 31 -0.96 15.99 34.92
C PRO A 31 -0.77 16.96 36.07
N GLY A 32 -1.69 16.94 37.05
CA GLY A 32 -1.58 17.75 38.27
C GLY A 32 -0.41 17.33 39.18
N LYS A 33 0.02 16.07 39.07
CA LYS A 33 1.21 15.53 39.72
C LYS A 33 2.02 14.73 38.73
N GLY A 34 3.35 14.89 38.73
CA GLY A 34 4.26 14.22 37.83
C GLY A 34 4.64 15.06 36.61
N GLY A 35 5.52 14.52 35.77
CA GLY A 35 6.02 15.21 34.58
C GLY A 35 5.01 15.21 33.43
N ALA A 36 5.05 16.26 32.63
CA ALA A 36 4.27 16.32 31.39
C ALA A 36 4.73 15.25 30.40
N PHE A 37 3.80 14.73 29.63
CA PHE A 37 4.08 13.70 28.64
C PHE A 37 3.22 13.88 27.38
N VAL A 38 3.57 13.16 26.31
CA VAL A 38 2.84 13.18 25.05
C VAL A 38 2.41 11.74 24.74
N ARG A 39 1.12 11.53 24.65
CA ARG A 39 0.55 10.27 24.15
C ARG A 39 0.50 10.30 22.64
N THR A 40 0.93 9.21 22.02
CA THR A 40 0.89 9.11 20.56
C THR A 40 0.33 7.77 20.11
N LYS A 41 -0.28 7.79 18.94
CA LYS A 41 -0.46 6.60 18.11
C LYS A 41 0.48 6.72 16.93
N ILE A 42 1.28 5.68 16.71
CA ILE A 42 2.26 5.65 15.65
C ILE A 42 2.03 4.40 14.79
N ARG A 43 2.20 4.56 13.49
CA ARG A 43 2.10 3.45 12.55
C ARG A 43 3.47 3.17 11.93
N ASN A 44 3.90 1.91 12.00
CA ASN A 44 5.12 1.48 11.33
C ASN A 44 4.94 1.56 9.83
N LEU A 45 5.81 2.30 9.14
CA LEU A 45 5.71 2.51 7.68
C LEU A 45 6.07 1.27 6.87
N ARG A 46 6.79 0.31 7.47
CA ARG A 46 7.13 -0.95 6.80
C ARG A 46 6.06 -2.03 6.97
N THR A 47 5.50 -2.14 8.17
CA THR A 47 4.59 -3.24 8.53
C THR A 47 3.12 -2.81 8.59
N GLY A 48 2.85 -1.52 8.67
CA GLY A 48 1.50 -0.99 8.86
C GLY A 48 0.94 -1.12 10.27
N ARG A 49 1.68 -1.72 11.20
CA ARG A 49 1.22 -1.92 12.58
C ARG A 49 1.10 -0.60 13.33
N VAL A 50 0.02 -0.44 14.06
CA VAL A 50 -0.22 0.74 14.89
C VAL A 50 0.11 0.41 16.34
N LEU A 51 0.87 1.29 16.97
CA LEU A 51 1.26 1.18 18.38
C LEU A 51 0.88 2.44 19.13
N ASP A 52 0.55 2.28 20.40
CA ASP A 52 0.47 3.41 21.34
C ASP A 52 1.84 3.60 21.99
N LYS A 53 2.34 4.84 21.97
CA LYS A 53 3.61 5.18 22.60
C LYS A 53 3.50 6.51 23.32
N THR A 54 4.04 6.52 24.54
CA THR A 54 4.11 7.71 25.38
C THR A 54 5.54 8.22 25.45
N PHE A 55 5.71 9.50 25.20
CA PHE A 55 7.00 10.19 25.29
C PHE A 55 6.97 11.19 26.45
N ARG A 56 8.11 11.38 27.08
CA ARG A 56 8.25 12.47 28.06
C ARG A 56 8.26 13.80 27.31
N SER A 57 7.66 14.83 27.89
CA SER A 57 7.73 16.17 27.30
C SER A 57 9.20 16.60 27.15
N GLY A 58 9.57 17.03 25.95
CA GLY A 58 10.95 17.41 25.62
C GLY A 58 11.83 16.23 25.18
N GLU A 59 11.34 15.01 25.23
CA GLU A 59 12.09 13.85 24.71
C GLU A 59 12.39 14.03 23.22
N LYS A 60 13.58 13.59 22.82
CA LYS A 60 14.04 13.70 21.43
C LYS A 60 13.97 12.35 20.73
N VAL A 61 13.52 12.36 19.48
CA VAL A 61 13.50 11.20 18.59
C VAL A 61 14.15 11.57 17.26
N GLY A 62 14.64 10.57 16.54
CA GLY A 62 15.14 10.79 15.18
C GLY A 62 14.01 11.10 14.22
N GLU A 63 14.29 11.94 13.23
CA GLU A 63 13.39 12.13 12.10
C GLU A 63 13.66 11.02 11.06
N ALA A 64 12.61 10.39 10.57
CA ALA A 64 12.74 9.42 9.50
C ALA A 64 12.67 10.14 8.15
N GLU A 65 13.77 10.11 7.41
CA GLU A 65 13.83 10.69 6.07
C GLU A 65 13.33 9.65 5.07
N VAL A 66 12.12 9.88 4.57
CA VAL A 66 11.52 9.04 3.53
C VAL A 66 11.36 9.85 2.26
N GLU A 67 11.50 9.16 1.14
CA GLU A 67 11.36 9.75 -0.18
C GLU A 67 10.28 9.00 -0.95
N ASP A 68 9.32 9.74 -1.49
CA ASP A 68 8.29 9.18 -2.36
C ASP A 68 8.70 9.36 -3.81
N LYS A 69 8.70 8.26 -4.57
CA LYS A 69 9.04 8.29 -5.99
C LYS A 69 7.89 7.76 -6.82
N LYS A 70 7.58 8.44 -7.91
CA LYS A 70 6.66 7.94 -8.92
C LYS A 70 7.41 6.96 -9.80
N MET A 71 6.94 5.72 -9.83
CA MET A 71 7.56 4.64 -10.58
C MET A 71 6.55 3.97 -11.50
N GLN A 72 7.05 3.28 -12.50
CA GLN A 72 6.24 2.50 -13.42
C GLN A 72 6.70 1.04 -13.35
N TYR A 73 5.74 0.13 -13.16
CA TYR A 73 6.05 -1.29 -13.23
C TYR A 73 6.29 -1.69 -14.69
N LEU A 74 7.38 -2.38 -14.95
CA LEU A 74 7.74 -2.81 -16.31
C LEU A 74 7.45 -4.30 -16.52
N TYR A 75 8.17 -5.17 -15.81
CA TYR A 75 8.05 -6.62 -16.01
C TYR A 75 8.59 -7.39 -14.80
N GLN A 76 8.26 -8.67 -14.78
CA GLN A 76 8.82 -9.61 -13.80
C GLN A 76 9.92 -10.44 -14.46
N ASP A 77 11.04 -10.57 -13.75
CA ASP A 77 12.17 -11.41 -14.13
C ASP A 77 12.49 -12.35 -12.96
N GLY A 78 12.02 -13.60 -13.07
CA GLY A 78 12.14 -14.57 -11.99
C GLY A 78 11.43 -14.14 -10.72
N ASP A 79 12.18 -14.01 -9.64
CA ASP A 79 11.70 -13.55 -8.33
C ASP A 79 11.84 -12.03 -8.11
N GLN A 80 12.13 -11.31 -9.19
CA GLN A 80 12.27 -9.86 -9.15
C GLN A 80 11.25 -9.18 -10.06
N LEU A 81 10.73 -8.04 -9.57
CA LEU A 81 9.86 -7.17 -10.34
C LEU A 81 10.61 -5.88 -10.63
N VAL A 82 10.68 -5.50 -11.89
CA VAL A 82 11.46 -4.33 -12.33
C VAL A 82 10.54 -3.12 -12.45
N PHE A 83 10.92 -2.07 -11.75
CA PHE A 83 10.24 -0.77 -11.75
C PHE A 83 11.16 0.29 -12.31
N MET A 84 10.60 1.26 -13.00
CA MET A 84 11.35 2.39 -13.55
C MET A 84 10.97 3.67 -12.83
N ASP A 85 11.98 4.41 -12.38
CA ASP A 85 11.79 5.76 -11.85
C ASP A 85 11.37 6.69 -13.01
N GLN A 86 10.22 7.34 -12.88
CA GLN A 86 9.68 8.17 -13.95
C GLN A 86 10.45 9.49 -14.15
N ASN A 87 11.26 9.89 -13.18
CA ASN A 87 12.08 11.10 -13.29
C ASN A 87 13.47 10.82 -13.87
N THR A 88 14.13 9.75 -13.42
CA THR A 88 15.50 9.41 -13.82
C THR A 88 15.56 8.35 -14.89
N TYR A 89 14.47 7.59 -15.10
CA TYR A 89 14.38 6.43 -15.98
C TYR A 89 15.26 5.24 -15.54
N ASP A 90 15.79 5.30 -14.34
CA ASP A 90 16.53 4.17 -13.77
C ASP A 90 15.60 3.00 -13.50
N GLN A 91 16.03 1.80 -13.88
CA GLN A 91 15.30 0.56 -13.61
C GLN A 91 15.82 -0.05 -12.32
N ILE A 92 14.93 -0.30 -11.38
CA ILE A 92 15.26 -0.82 -10.05
C ILE A 92 14.49 -2.13 -9.83
N PRO A 93 15.20 -3.25 -9.56
CA PRO A 93 14.54 -4.50 -9.23
C PRO A 93 14.10 -4.54 -7.77
N PHE A 94 12.88 -4.97 -7.54
CA PHE A 94 12.37 -5.24 -6.20
C PHE A 94 12.09 -6.75 -6.10
N SER A 95 12.36 -7.32 -4.92
CA SER A 95 12.03 -8.72 -4.68
C SER A 95 10.51 -8.91 -4.54
N THR A 96 10.03 -10.12 -4.78
CA THR A 96 8.62 -10.46 -4.57
C THR A 96 8.18 -10.20 -3.13
N GLU A 97 9.09 -10.38 -2.17
CA GLU A 97 8.82 -10.10 -0.75
C GLU A 97 8.61 -8.61 -0.49
N GLN A 98 9.42 -7.75 -1.11
CA GLN A 98 9.29 -6.29 -0.99
C GLN A 98 7.99 -5.77 -1.61
N VAL A 99 7.57 -6.36 -2.73
CA VAL A 99 6.35 -5.97 -3.43
C VAL A 99 5.10 -6.47 -2.70
N GLY A 100 5.14 -7.72 -2.21
CA GLY A 100 4.06 -8.31 -1.44
C GLY A 100 2.74 -8.40 -2.21
N ASP A 101 1.64 -8.10 -1.54
CA ASP A 101 0.29 -8.21 -2.11
C ASP A 101 0.02 -7.28 -3.29
N ALA A 102 0.82 -6.24 -3.48
CA ALA A 102 0.69 -5.37 -4.65
C ALA A 102 0.86 -6.13 -5.96
N MET A 103 1.58 -7.27 -5.96
CA MET A 103 1.73 -8.12 -7.13
C MET A 103 0.41 -8.53 -7.77
N LYS A 104 -0.65 -8.65 -6.98
CA LYS A 104 -1.99 -9.07 -7.46
C LYS A 104 -2.58 -8.10 -8.47
N TYR A 105 -2.11 -6.85 -8.48
CA TYR A 105 -2.68 -5.79 -9.30
C TYR A 105 -1.67 -5.14 -10.24
N LEU A 106 -0.42 -5.58 -10.21
CA LEU A 106 0.62 -5.04 -11.08
C LEU A 106 0.47 -5.62 -12.48
N LYS A 107 0.24 -4.74 -13.42
CA LYS A 107 0.31 -5.06 -14.84
C LYS A 107 1.31 -4.14 -15.52
N GLU A 108 1.81 -4.55 -16.67
CA GLU A 108 2.80 -3.83 -17.43
C GLU A 108 2.41 -2.35 -17.63
N ASN A 109 3.35 -1.45 -17.35
CA ASN A 109 3.21 0.00 -17.48
C ASN A 109 2.27 0.66 -16.46
N LEU A 110 1.92 -0.03 -15.37
CA LEU A 110 1.14 0.57 -14.29
C LEU A 110 2.01 1.56 -13.49
N ASP A 111 1.47 2.76 -13.29
CA ASP A 111 2.09 3.78 -12.46
C ASP A 111 1.78 3.53 -10.98
N VAL A 112 2.80 3.61 -10.15
CA VAL A 112 2.71 3.41 -8.71
C VAL A 112 3.53 4.46 -7.97
N ASP A 113 3.17 4.72 -6.71
CA ASP A 113 3.99 5.53 -5.82
C ASP A 113 4.75 4.60 -4.87
N VAL A 114 6.07 4.77 -4.79
CA VAL A 114 6.92 3.94 -3.95
C VAL A 114 7.60 4.81 -2.92
N MET A 115 7.46 4.42 -1.65
CA MET A 115 8.12 5.08 -0.54
C MET A 115 9.44 4.39 -0.27
N PHE A 116 10.52 5.18 -0.24
CA PHE A 116 11.87 4.71 0.08
C PHE A 116 12.31 5.26 1.43
N TRP A 117 12.96 4.42 2.20
CA TRP A 117 13.63 4.78 3.44
C TRP A 117 15.01 4.16 3.44
N LYS A 118 16.04 4.98 3.65
CA LYS A 118 17.46 4.55 3.54
C LYS A 118 17.74 3.80 2.23
N ASN A 119 17.22 4.34 1.13
CA ASN A 119 17.34 3.80 -0.24
C ASN A 119 16.70 2.42 -0.45
N ASN A 120 15.86 1.96 0.49
CA ASN A 120 15.11 0.71 0.35
C ASN A 120 13.62 0.99 0.16
N PRO A 121 12.94 0.31 -0.76
CA PRO A 121 11.50 0.44 -0.87
C PRO A 121 10.82 -0.17 0.35
N ILE A 122 9.95 0.59 0.99
CA ILE A 122 9.22 0.15 2.19
C ILE A 122 7.72 0.09 2.00
N ASN A 123 7.19 0.74 0.99
CA ASN A 123 5.78 0.71 0.69
C ASN A 123 5.54 1.02 -0.78
N ILE A 124 4.62 0.27 -1.39
CA ILE A 124 4.16 0.51 -2.76
C ILE A 124 2.69 0.88 -2.69
N GLU A 125 2.36 2.08 -3.13
CA GLU A 125 0.98 2.55 -3.19
C GLU A 125 0.46 2.41 -4.60
N LEU A 126 -0.56 1.56 -4.75
CA LEU A 126 -1.24 1.33 -6.02
C LEU A 126 -2.28 2.42 -6.27
N PRO A 127 -2.64 2.67 -7.54
CA PRO A 127 -3.85 3.41 -7.82
C PRO A 127 -5.05 2.77 -7.12
N ALA A 128 -6.01 3.57 -6.70
CA ALA A 128 -7.20 3.07 -6.01
C ALA A 128 -7.97 2.03 -6.84
N PHE A 129 -7.94 2.20 -8.16
CA PHE A 129 -8.59 1.30 -9.11
C PHE A 129 -7.63 0.91 -10.20
N VAL A 130 -7.69 -0.35 -10.61
CA VAL A 130 -6.94 -0.86 -11.77
C VAL A 130 -7.91 -1.50 -12.75
N GLU A 131 -7.60 -1.38 -14.03
CA GLU A 131 -8.33 -2.05 -15.10
C GLU A 131 -7.53 -3.26 -15.54
N VAL A 132 -8.11 -4.43 -15.43
CA VAL A 132 -7.45 -5.70 -15.71
C VAL A 132 -8.34 -6.60 -16.55
N GLU A 133 -7.71 -7.42 -17.38
CA GLU A 133 -8.39 -8.39 -18.21
C GLU A 133 -8.65 -9.68 -17.42
N VAL A 134 -9.84 -10.24 -17.60
CA VAL A 134 -10.19 -11.56 -17.08
C VAL A 134 -9.58 -12.61 -17.99
N LYS A 135 -8.63 -13.36 -17.46
CA LYS A 135 -7.91 -14.40 -18.20
C LYS A 135 -8.69 -15.70 -18.26
N GLN A 136 -9.32 -16.06 -17.14
CA GLN A 136 -10.08 -17.30 -17.01
C GLN A 136 -11.22 -17.14 -16.04
N CYS A 137 -12.40 -17.59 -16.42
CA CYS A 137 -13.54 -17.75 -15.54
C CYS A 137 -14.52 -18.75 -16.14
N ASP A 138 -15.34 -19.35 -15.30
CA ASP A 138 -16.41 -20.24 -15.78
C ASP A 138 -17.50 -19.43 -16.48
N PRO A 139 -18.18 -20.02 -17.49
CA PRO A 139 -19.35 -19.39 -18.07
C PRO A 139 -20.49 -19.33 -17.05
N GLY A 140 -21.25 -18.23 -17.05
CA GLY A 140 -22.47 -18.14 -16.28
C GLY A 140 -23.50 -19.15 -16.80
N LEU A 141 -24.07 -19.97 -15.92
CA LEU A 141 -25.08 -20.92 -16.30
C LEU A 141 -26.44 -20.25 -16.51
N LYS A 142 -27.14 -20.67 -17.58
CA LYS A 142 -28.48 -20.23 -17.85
C LYS A 142 -29.43 -20.68 -16.68
N GLY A 143 -30.02 -19.74 -15.98
CA GLY A 143 -30.84 -20.03 -14.81
C GLY A 143 -30.25 -19.57 -13.48
N ASP A 144 -28.98 -19.16 -13.45
CA ASP A 144 -28.36 -18.53 -12.29
C ASP A 144 -28.83 -17.06 -12.21
N THR A 145 -30.07 -16.88 -11.76
CA THR A 145 -30.68 -15.55 -11.67
C THR A 145 -30.70 -14.98 -10.26
N ALA A 146 -30.01 -15.63 -9.32
CA ALA A 146 -29.90 -15.13 -7.96
C ALA A 146 -29.19 -13.77 -7.95
N SER A 147 -29.87 -12.77 -7.41
CA SER A 147 -29.30 -11.43 -7.22
C SER A 147 -28.10 -11.52 -6.31
N GLY A 148 -26.94 -10.97 -6.76
CA GLY A 148 -25.71 -10.98 -6.01
C GLY A 148 -24.87 -12.24 -6.14
N ALA A 149 -25.26 -13.19 -7.00
CA ALA A 149 -24.43 -14.37 -7.27
C ALA A 149 -23.12 -13.97 -7.98
N THR A 150 -22.03 -14.54 -7.52
CA THR A 150 -20.68 -14.28 -8.06
C THR A 150 -20.00 -15.58 -8.43
N LYS A 151 -18.94 -15.44 -9.21
CA LYS A 151 -18.03 -16.55 -9.57
C LYS A 151 -16.59 -16.08 -9.52
N PRO A 152 -15.63 -16.99 -9.27
CA PRO A 152 -14.21 -16.61 -9.30
C PRO A 152 -13.75 -16.34 -10.74
N ALA A 153 -12.96 -15.29 -10.91
CA ALA A 153 -12.30 -14.97 -12.17
C ALA A 153 -10.81 -14.80 -11.90
N THR A 154 -9.99 -15.45 -12.72
CA THR A 154 -8.53 -15.28 -12.69
C THR A 154 -8.17 -14.14 -13.62
N LEU A 155 -7.48 -13.14 -13.09
CA LEU A 155 -7.04 -11.95 -13.82
C LEU A 155 -5.72 -12.20 -14.56
N GLU A 156 -5.40 -11.31 -15.49
CA GLU A 156 -4.11 -11.35 -16.21
C GLU A 156 -2.90 -11.30 -15.27
N THR A 157 -3.06 -10.73 -14.09
CA THR A 157 -2.02 -10.68 -13.04
C THR A 157 -1.87 -11.97 -12.24
N GLY A 158 -2.76 -12.94 -12.44
CA GLY A 158 -2.80 -14.17 -11.67
C GLY A 158 -3.68 -14.14 -10.42
N ALA A 159 -4.14 -12.96 -10.01
CA ALA A 159 -5.05 -12.82 -8.87
C ALA A 159 -6.45 -13.34 -9.20
N VAL A 160 -7.15 -13.82 -8.17
CA VAL A 160 -8.54 -14.29 -8.29
C VAL A 160 -9.46 -13.31 -7.59
N VAL A 161 -10.50 -12.88 -8.31
CA VAL A 161 -11.50 -11.91 -7.83
C VAL A 161 -12.90 -12.47 -8.07
N GLN A 162 -13.81 -12.25 -7.12
CA GLN A 162 -15.23 -12.61 -7.31
C GLN A 162 -15.88 -11.57 -8.22
N VAL A 163 -16.48 -12.05 -9.30
CA VAL A 163 -17.14 -11.21 -10.31
C VAL A 163 -18.58 -11.65 -10.51
N PRO A 164 -19.46 -10.75 -11.02
CA PRO A 164 -20.82 -11.15 -11.42
C PRO A 164 -20.81 -12.28 -12.46
N LEU A 165 -21.87 -13.06 -12.49
CA LEU A 165 -21.96 -14.23 -13.37
C LEU A 165 -21.90 -13.88 -14.86
N PHE A 166 -22.26 -12.65 -15.25
CA PHE A 166 -22.26 -12.21 -16.66
C PHE A 166 -20.86 -11.92 -17.22
N ILE A 167 -19.83 -11.83 -16.37
CA ILE A 167 -18.47 -11.56 -16.82
C ILE A 167 -17.91 -12.76 -17.57
N LYS A 168 -17.26 -12.49 -18.70
CA LYS A 168 -16.66 -13.50 -19.57
C LYS A 168 -15.14 -13.32 -19.68
N GLU A 169 -14.48 -14.40 -20.08
CA GLU A 169 -13.06 -14.34 -20.41
C GLU A 169 -12.80 -13.30 -21.52
N GLY A 170 -11.69 -12.60 -21.40
CA GLY A 170 -11.30 -11.54 -22.32
C GLY A 170 -11.91 -10.18 -22.04
N GLU A 171 -12.90 -10.10 -21.16
CA GLU A 171 -13.47 -8.82 -20.76
C GLU A 171 -12.54 -8.09 -19.78
N ARG A 172 -12.57 -6.77 -19.86
CA ARG A 172 -11.80 -5.91 -18.95
C ARG A 172 -12.72 -5.44 -17.84
N ILE A 173 -12.22 -5.52 -16.61
CA ILE A 173 -12.95 -5.10 -15.41
C ILE A 173 -12.13 -4.10 -14.61
N ARG A 174 -12.80 -3.30 -13.81
CA ARG A 174 -12.19 -2.41 -12.84
C ARG A 174 -12.27 -3.05 -11.45
N VAL A 175 -11.15 -3.08 -10.76
CA VAL A 175 -11.01 -3.65 -9.42
C VAL A 175 -10.53 -2.58 -8.47
N ASP A 176 -11.12 -2.52 -7.27
CA ASP A 176 -10.64 -1.68 -6.18
C ASP A 176 -9.43 -2.37 -5.54
N THR A 177 -8.27 -1.76 -5.62
CA THR A 177 -7.02 -2.35 -5.10
C THR A 177 -6.96 -2.39 -3.58
N ARG A 178 -7.78 -1.59 -2.89
CA ARG A 178 -7.81 -1.52 -1.43
C ARG A 178 -8.62 -2.67 -0.83
N SER A 179 -9.74 -3.02 -1.45
CA SER A 179 -10.63 -4.10 -1.01
C SER A 179 -10.41 -5.40 -1.76
N GLY A 180 -9.85 -5.35 -2.96
CA GLY A 180 -9.74 -6.49 -3.86
C GLY A 180 -11.04 -6.84 -4.56
N GLU A 181 -12.03 -5.96 -4.53
CA GLU A 181 -13.36 -6.23 -5.04
C GLU A 181 -13.58 -5.70 -6.45
N TYR A 182 -14.38 -6.43 -7.20
CA TYR A 182 -14.88 -6.01 -8.50
C TYR A 182 -15.73 -4.74 -8.36
N VAL A 183 -15.53 -3.78 -9.25
CA VAL A 183 -16.30 -2.53 -9.28
C VAL A 183 -17.28 -2.51 -10.46
N GLU A 184 -16.75 -2.66 -11.67
CA GLU A 184 -17.56 -2.59 -12.89
C GLU A 184 -16.83 -3.21 -14.07
N ARG A 185 -17.59 -3.51 -15.10
CA ARG A 185 -17.04 -3.89 -16.41
C ARG A 185 -16.65 -2.63 -17.19
N VAL A 186 -15.48 -2.67 -17.81
CA VAL A 186 -14.96 -1.60 -18.64
C VAL A 186 -15.12 -2.02 -20.10
N GLY A 187 -15.77 -1.18 -20.89
CA GLY A 187 -15.92 -1.62 -22.24
C GLY A 187 -16.48 -0.67 -23.18
#